data_0c8c5a6f15667830f8d67a6d15a97a60
#
_entry.id   0c8c5a6f15667830f8d67a6d15a97a60
#
_cell.length_a   1.000
_cell.length_b   1.000
_cell.length_c   1.000
_cell.angle_alpha   90.00
_cell.angle_beta   90.00
_cell.angle_gamma   90.00
#
_symmetry.space_group_name_H-M   'P 1'
#
loop_
_entity.id
_entity.type
_entity.pdbx_description
1 polymer ?
#
loop_
_entity_poly.entity_id
_entity_poly.type
_entity_poly.pdbx_seq_one_letter_code
_entity_poly.pdbx_strand_id
1 'polypeptide(L)'
;MSAPLPMPIRVLVKGASTVNWLSGMGGPRTDFTFPRAIEAELLASGRPVRVETISVASERTSTTLLRWEKEVLGYSPDVVVLVYGHYETIHLFLPRWLERHANSLRTRPRRITKLYRKHLLRPVWMALAKLQAKLDTVLDPTIRRSRPRNVAADLQALIGQLQKVGSPLVFVFELLPPATRYRSWFPGMTERIAVMNDAIAEMVAQVDRPNVRLFRTGELVTKYCDGDVDAATPDGFHYSPQLHREIGTQLAREIAEWADTQPHLRPAAPPQD
;
A
#
# COMPACT_ATOMS: atom_id res chain seq x y z
N MET A 1 -1.30 8.67 -44.11
CA MET A 1 -0.90 7.65 -43.12
C MET A 1 -1.35 8.20 -41.77
N SER A 2 -2.25 7.50 -41.06
CA SER A 2 -2.63 7.91 -39.70
C SER A 2 -1.42 7.87 -38.77
N ALA A 3 -1.21 8.91 -37.99
CA ALA A 3 -0.18 8.91 -36.94
C ALA A 3 -0.40 7.69 -36.01
N PRO A 4 0.64 7.01 -35.58
CA PRO A 4 0.48 5.90 -34.66
C PRO A 4 -0.19 6.40 -33.38
N LEU A 5 -1.17 5.64 -32.88
CA LEU A 5 -1.83 5.97 -31.63
C LEU A 5 -0.80 5.95 -30.49
N PRO A 6 -0.83 6.93 -29.58
CA PRO A 6 0.09 6.94 -28.44
C PRO A 6 -0.08 5.65 -27.62
N MET A 7 1.04 5.08 -27.20
CA MET A 7 1.01 3.89 -26.36
C MET A 7 0.43 4.25 -24.97
N PRO A 8 -0.48 3.43 -24.41
CA PRO A 8 -1.03 3.70 -23.11
C PRO A 8 0.05 3.52 -22.02
N ILE A 9 0.06 4.42 -21.05
CA ILE A 9 0.87 4.29 -19.83
C ILE A 9 0.38 3.06 -19.06
N ARG A 10 1.24 2.10 -18.78
CA ARG A 10 0.90 0.88 -18.03
C ARG A 10 1.27 1.07 -16.57
N VAL A 11 0.27 1.21 -15.73
CA VAL A 11 0.42 1.38 -14.28
C VAL A 11 0.06 0.08 -13.57
N LEU A 12 0.97 -0.47 -12.79
CA LEU A 12 0.71 -1.60 -11.90
C LEU A 12 0.67 -1.12 -10.46
N VAL A 13 -0.48 -1.26 -9.81
CA VAL A 13 -0.62 -1.03 -8.38
C VAL A 13 -0.61 -2.36 -7.64
N LYS A 14 0.38 -2.56 -6.77
CA LYS A 14 0.53 -3.79 -6.02
C LYS A 14 0.61 -3.53 -4.52
N GLY A 15 -0.17 -4.28 -3.74
CA GLY A 15 -0.20 -4.09 -2.31
C GLY A 15 -1.18 -4.97 -1.55
N ALA A 16 -1.37 -4.66 -0.27
CA ALA A 16 -2.31 -5.33 0.59
C ALA A 16 -3.75 -4.76 0.44
N SER A 17 -4.64 -5.06 1.37
CA SER A 17 -6.05 -4.65 1.32
C SER A 17 -6.27 -3.13 1.26
N THR A 18 -5.33 -2.33 1.73
CA THR A 18 -5.39 -0.84 1.69
C THR A 18 -5.49 -0.28 0.28
N VAL A 19 -5.08 -1.03 -0.74
CA VAL A 19 -5.18 -0.63 -2.15
C VAL A 19 -6.63 -0.61 -2.65
N ASN A 20 -7.41 -1.65 -2.32
CA ASN A 20 -8.73 -1.88 -2.92
C ASN A 20 -9.91 -1.71 -1.95
N TRP A 21 -9.66 -1.72 -0.64
CA TRP A 21 -10.72 -1.68 0.33
C TRP A 21 -10.94 -0.26 0.81
N LEU A 22 -12.21 0.13 0.81
CA LEU A 22 -12.65 1.42 1.35
C LEU A 22 -13.13 1.25 2.78
N SER A 23 -12.76 2.19 3.63
CA SER A 23 -13.26 2.26 4.99
C SER A 23 -14.78 2.29 5.06
N GLY A 24 -15.34 1.45 5.93
CA GLY A 24 -16.79 1.43 6.21
C GLY A 24 -17.67 0.85 5.10
N MET A 25 -17.12 0.43 3.99
CA MET A 25 -17.88 -0.07 2.84
C MET A 25 -18.16 -1.57 2.87
N GLY A 26 -17.68 -2.28 3.88
CA GLY A 26 -18.01 -3.70 4.10
C GLY A 26 -17.43 -4.70 3.09
N GLY A 27 -16.67 -4.25 2.09
CA GLY A 27 -16.07 -5.10 1.06
C GLY A 27 -15.27 -4.29 0.03
N PRO A 28 -14.63 -4.97 -0.91
CA PRO A 28 -13.85 -4.30 -1.95
C PRO A 28 -14.77 -3.51 -2.88
N ARG A 29 -14.46 -2.23 -3.06
CA ARG A 29 -15.05 -1.33 -4.02
C ARG A 29 -13.93 -0.79 -4.90
N THR A 30 -14.11 -0.80 -6.20
CA THR A 30 -13.06 -0.40 -7.16
C THR A 30 -13.28 0.98 -7.75
N ASP A 31 -14.52 1.45 -7.71
CA ASP A 31 -14.98 2.70 -8.31
C ASP A 31 -14.45 3.97 -7.64
N PHE A 32 -14.01 3.89 -6.37
CA PHE A 32 -13.49 5.03 -5.61
C PHE A 32 -12.06 4.82 -5.09
N THR A 33 -11.42 3.72 -5.44
CA THR A 33 -10.06 3.43 -4.98
C THR A 33 -9.03 4.26 -5.76
N PHE A 34 -7.89 4.54 -5.14
CA PHE A 34 -6.88 5.38 -5.77
C PHE A 34 -6.37 4.82 -7.13
N PRO A 35 -6.28 3.50 -7.39
CA PRO A 35 -5.95 3.02 -8.73
C PRO A 35 -6.96 3.49 -9.79
N ARG A 36 -8.24 3.51 -9.45
CA ARG A 36 -9.28 4.03 -10.35
C ARG A 36 -9.25 5.56 -10.48
N ALA A 37 -8.88 6.26 -9.41
CA ALA A 37 -8.68 7.69 -9.49
C ALA A 37 -7.48 8.04 -10.39
N ILE A 38 -6.36 7.31 -10.32
CA ILE A 38 -5.23 7.45 -11.26
C ILE A 38 -5.72 7.32 -12.70
N GLU A 39 -6.47 6.26 -13.00
CA GLU A 39 -6.98 6.01 -14.36
C GLU A 39 -7.87 7.14 -14.84
N ALA A 40 -8.82 7.57 -14.01
CA ALA A 40 -9.77 8.62 -14.35
C ALA A 40 -9.07 9.98 -14.62
N GLU A 41 -8.12 10.37 -13.77
CA GLU A 41 -7.38 11.63 -13.89
C GLU A 41 -6.48 11.65 -15.13
N LEU A 42 -5.75 10.56 -15.40
CA LEU A 42 -4.91 10.49 -16.60
C LEU A 42 -5.74 10.48 -17.88
N LEU A 43 -6.86 9.76 -17.92
CA LEU A 43 -7.78 9.80 -19.08
C LEU A 43 -8.39 11.18 -19.27
N ALA A 44 -8.80 11.86 -18.18
CA ALA A 44 -9.33 13.22 -18.24
C ALA A 44 -8.30 14.23 -18.76
N SER A 45 -7.01 13.99 -18.53
CA SER A 45 -5.91 14.79 -19.09
C SER A 45 -5.53 14.41 -20.53
N GLY A 46 -6.31 13.52 -21.19
CA GLY A 46 -6.07 13.08 -22.56
C GLY A 46 -4.94 12.07 -22.73
N ARG A 47 -4.49 11.44 -21.61
CA ARG A 47 -3.42 10.44 -21.66
C ARG A 47 -3.99 9.04 -21.65
N PRO A 48 -3.76 8.23 -22.69
CA PRO A 48 -4.11 6.82 -22.68
C PRO A 48 -3.39 6.12 -21.52
N VAL A 49 -4.14 5.38 -20.71
CA VAL A 49 -3.60 4.67 -19.54
C VAL A 49 -4.32 3.33 -19.36
N ARG A 50 -3.60 2.37 -18.83
CA ARG A 50 -4.13 1.10 -18.34
C ARG A 50 -3.63 0.87 -16.92
N VAL A 51 -4.54 0.84 -15.96
CA VAL A 51 -4.22 0.58 -14.55
C VAL A 51 -4.61 -0.85 -14.19
N GLU A 52 -3.62 -1.65 -13.86
CA GLU A 52 -3.80 -2.99 -13.31
C GLU A 52 -3.58 -2.97 -11.80
N THR A 53 -4.40 -3.72 -11.07
CA THR A 53 -4.31 -3.77 -9.62
C THR A 53 -4.21 -5.20 -9.13
N ILE A 54 -3.13 -5.51 -8.42
CA ILE A 54 -2.94 -6.78 -7.73
C ILE A 54 -2.92 -6.49 -6.23
N SER A 55 -4.02 -6.76 -5.56
CA SER A 55 -4.17 -6.58 -4.12
C SER A 55 -4.53 -7.88 -3.45
N VAL A 56 -3.70 -8.32 -2.52
CA VAL A 56 -3.91 -9.54 -1.74
C VAL A 56 -3.95 -9.17 -0.26
N ALA A 57 -5.07 -9.47 0.40
CA ALA A 57 -5.20 -9.20 1.82
C ALA A 57 -4.09 -9.88 2.62
N SER A 58 -3.42 -9.11 3.48
CA SER A 58 -2.34 -9.61 4.35
C SER A 58 -1.10 -10.13 3.59
N GLU A 59 -0.87 -9.66 2.37
CA GLU A 59 0.34 -10.00 1.61
C GLU A 59 1.57 -9.34 2.24
N ARG A 60 2.68 -10.05 2.21
CA ARG A 60 4.00 -9.60 2.70
C ARG A 60 4.92 -9.28 1.54
N THR A 61 5.87 -8.38 1.78
CA THR A 61 6.92 -8.03 0.81
C THR A 61 7.69 -9.24 0.29
N SER A 62 8.03 -10.18 1.17
CA SER A 62 8.72 -11.41 0.79
C SER A 62 7.93 -12.29 -0.18
N THR A 63 6.59 -12.30 -0.07
CA THR A 63 5.73 -13.05 -1.01
C THR A 63 5.72 -12.37 -2.38
N THR A 64 5.64 -11.04 -2.39
CA THR A 64 5.70 -10.25 -3.63
C THR A 64 7.04 -10.43 -4.33
N LEU A 65 8.15 -10.39 -3.59
CA LEU A 65 9.48 -10.62 -4.14
C LEU A 65 9.62 -12.02 -4.77
N LEU A 66 9.02 -13.06 -4.18
CA LEU A 66 9.04 -14.41 -4.75
C LEU A 66 8.20 -14.57 -6.02
N ARG A 67 7.22 -13.68 -6.24
CA ARG A 67 6.27 -13.77 -7.36
C ARG A 67 6.45 -12.65 -8.38
N TRP A 68 7.48 -11.83 -8.24
CA TRP A 68 7.66 -10.62 -9.03
C TRP A 68 7.67 -10.86 -10.54
N GLU A 69 8.27 -11.96 -11.02
CA GLU A 69 8.32 -12.30 -12.43
C GLU A 69 6.91 -12.49 -13.01
N LYS A 70 6.07 -13.24 -12.32
CA LYS A 70 4.72 -13.53 -12.75
C LYS A 70 3.79 -12.33 -12.60
N GLU A 71 3.87 -11.63 -11.47
CA GLU A 71 2.86 -10.64 -11.07
C GLU A 71 3.27 -9.20 -11.40
N VAL A 72 4.53 -8.95 -11.66
CA VAL A 72 5.03 -7.62 -11.99
C VAL A 72 5.60 -7.59 -13.40
N LEU A 73 6.61 -8.41 -13.69
CA LEU A 73 7.25 -8.43 -14.99
C LEU A 73 6.27 -8.83 -16.11
N GLY A 74 5.36 -9.76 -15.86
CA GLY A 74 4.34 -10.20 -16.81
C GLY A 74 3.43 -9.08 -17.33
N TYR A 75 3.28 -7.98 -16.57
CA TYR A 75 2.52 -6.78 -17.00
C TYR A 75 3.37 -5.77 -17.76
N SER A 76 4.70 -5.89 -17.73
CA SER A 76 5.64 -4.93 -18.33
C SER A 76 5.26 -3.47 -17.99
N PRO A 77 5.15 -3.10 -16.72
CA PRO A 77 4.64 -1.79 -16.32
C PRO A 77 5.64 -0.68 -16.59
N ASP A 78 5.13 0.50 -16.98
CA ASP A 78 5.88 1.75 -17.05
C ASP A 78 5.95 2.41 -15.67
N VAL A 79 4.94 2.16 -14.83
CA VAL A 79 4.84 2.66 -13.45
C VAL A 79 4.45 1.54 -12.51
N VAL A 80 5.11 1.44 -11.36
CA VAL A 80 4.80 0.49 -10.28
C VAL A 80 4.53 1.24 -8.99
N VAL A 81 3.40 0.98 -8.36
CA VAL A 81 3.03 1.52 -7.04
C VAL A 81 3.02 0.39 -6.02
N LEU A 82 3.85 0.50 -4.98
CA LEU A 82 4.04 -0.52 -3.95
C LEU A 82 3.48 -0.04 -2.60
N VAL A 83 2.46 -0.75 -2.08
CA VAL A 83 1.78 -0.41 -0.82
C VAL A 83 1.89 -1.58 0.16
N TYR A 84 3.01 -1.65 0.87
CA TYR A 84 3.38 -2.75 1.75
C TYR A 84 3.90 -2.27 3.09
N GLY A 85 3.89 -3.17 4.08
CA GLY A 85 4.47 -2.96 5.41
C GLY A 85 3.45 -2.99 6.55
N HIS A 86 2.19 -2.64 6.30
CA HIS A 86 1.16 -2.66 7.34
C HIS A 86 1.03 -4.03 8.01
N TYR A 87 0.99 -5.10 7.21
CA TYR A 87 0.79 -6.45 7.74
C TYR A 87 1.97 -6.91 8.61
N GLU A 88 3.17 -6.50 8.23
CA GLU A 88 4.38 -6.79 8.97
C GLU A 88 4.43 -6.04 10.32
N THR A 89 3.70 -4.93 10.46
CA THR A 89 3.63 -4.16 11.71
C THR A 89 2.51 -4.62 12.65
N ILE A 90 1.43 -5.23 12.11
CA ILE A 90 0.26 -5.62 12.91
C ILE A 90 0.55 -6.81 13.82
N HIS A 91 1.18 -7.88 13.30
CA HIS A 91 1.22 -9.18 13.96
C HIS A 91 2.64 -9.72 14.10
N LEU A 92 3.34 -9.28 15.15
CA LEU A 92 4.70 -9.76 15.43
C LEU A 92 4.74 -11.21 15.95
N PHE A 93 3.82 -11.57 16.85
CA PHE A 93 3.85 -12.83 17.58
C PHE A 93 2.59 -13.67 17.51
N LEU A 94 1.57 -13.22 16.75
CA LEU A 94 0.36 -14.04 16.61
C LEU A 94 0.64 -15.29 15.79
N PRO A 95 0.26 -16.47 16.28
CA PRO A 95 0.38 -17.70 15.51
C PRO A 95 -0.47 -17.60 14.22
N ARG A 96 0.10 -17.99 13.09
CA ARG A 96 -0.57 -17.93 11.78
C ARG A 96 -1.90 -18.72 11.74
N TRP A 97 -2.01 -19.78 12.55
CA TRP A 97 -3.26 -20.52 12.66
C TRP A 97 -4.36 -19.69 13.31
N LEU A 98 -4.06 -18.88 14.32
CA LEU A 98 -5.02 -18.01 15.00
C LEU A 98 -5.50 -16.89 14.08
N GLU A 99 -4.62 -16.30 13.29
CA GLU A 99 -4.99 -15.33 12.26
C GLU A 99 -5.91 -15.94 11.20
N ARG A 100 -5.54 -17.10 10.67
CA ARG A 100 -6.36 -17.82 9.69
C ARG A 100 -7.73 -18.18 10.27
N HIS A 101 -7.77 -18.63 11.52
CA HIS A 101 -9.02 -18.92 12.22
C HIS A 101 -9.87 -17.66 12.39
N ALA A 102 -9.31 -16.54 12.86
CA ALA A 102 -10.02 -15.28 13.02
C ALA A 102 -10.59 -14.78 11.69
N ASN A 103 -9.83 -14.87 10.61
CA ASN A 103 -10.25 -14.46 9.27
C ASN A 103 -11.34 -15.39 8.69
N SER A 104 -11.26 -16.71 8.89
CA SER A 104 -12.27 -17.65 8.44
C SER A 104 -13.66 -17.42 9.10
N LEU A 105 -13.66 -16.88 10.31
CA LEU A 105 -14.91 -16.55 11.02
C LEU A 105 -15.56 -15.25 10.51
N ARG A 106 -14.85 -14.41 9.77
CA ARG A 106 -15.42 -13.20 9.14
C ARG A 106 -16.35 -13.54 7.98
N THR A 107 -16.07 -14.63 7.27
CA THR A 107 -16.86 -15.08 6.10
C THR A 107 -18.14 -15.82 6.48
N ARG A 108 -18.34 -16.15 7.76
CA ARG A 108 -19.52 -16.92 8.24
C ARG A 108 -20.24 -16.17 9.36
N PRO A 109 -21.07 -15.15 9.07
CA PRO A 109 -21.68 -14.28 10.08
C PRO A 109 -22.92 -14.94 10.74
N ARG A 110 -22.76 -16.08 11.43
CA ARG A 110 -23.83 -16.66 12.28
C ARG A 110 -23.84 -16.01 13.65
N ARG A 111 -25.00 -15.98 14.34
CA ARG A 111 -25.13 -15.41 15.70
C ARG A 111 -24.12 -16.02 16.69
N ILE A 112 -23.93 -17.34 16.62
CA ILE A 112 -22.94 -18.08 17.44
C ILE A 112 -21.52 -17.61 17.16
N THR A 113 -21.17 -17.36 15.90
CA THR A 113 -19.84 -16.88 15.51
C THR A 113 -19.58 -15.47 16.05
N LYS A 114 -20.61 -14.61 16.09
CA LYS A 114 -20.51 -13.26 16.69
C LYS A 114 -20.26 -13.34 18.20
N LEU A 115 -20.99 -14.21 18.92
CA LEU A 115 -20.80 -14.46 20.36
C LEU A 115 -19.40 -15.02 20.67
N TYR A 116 -18.97 -16.03 19.93
CA TYR A 116 -17.62 -16.60 20.04
C TYR A 116 -16.52 -15.56 19.81
N ARG A 117 -16.64 -14.76 18.76
CA ARG A 117 -15.70 -13.66 18.50
C ARG A 117 -15.68 -12.63 19.63
N LYS A 118 -16.84 -12.25 20.17
CA LYS A 118 -16.95 -11.24 21.21
C LYS A 118 -16.42 -11.72 22.56
N HIS A 119 -16.74 -12.95 22.96
CA HIS A 119 -16.52 -13.41 24.34
C HIS A 119 -15.28 -14.30 24.50
N LEU A 120 -14.79 -14.92 23.43
CA LEU A 120 -13.60 -15.78 23.51
C LEU A 120 -12.43 -15.26 22.66
N LEU A 121 -12.66 -15.06 21.37
CA LEU A 121 -11.56 -14.70 20.46
C LEU A 121 -11.00 -13.30 20.76
N ARG A 122 -11.87 -12.32 21.03
CA ARG A 122 -11.47 -10.95 21.36
C ARG A 122 -10.64 -10.86 22.64
N PRO A 123 -11.02 -11.44 23.79
CA PRO A 123 -10.20 -11.45 25.00
C PRO A 123 -8.82 -12.11 24.79
N VAL A 124 -8.77 -13.24 24.10
CA VAL A 124 -7.51 -13.95 23.77
C VAL A 124 -6.62 -13.06 22.89
N TRP A 125 -7.19 -12.45 21.85
CA TRP A 125 -6.47 -11.52 20.99
C TRP A 125 -5.90 -10.33 21.77
N MET A 126 -6.73 -9.71 22.63
CA MET A 126 -6.32 -8.58 23.46
C MET A 126 -5.22 -8.97 24.48
N ALA A 127 -5.32 -10.16 25.05
CA ALA A 127 -4.28 -10.66 25.97
C ALA A 127 -2.95 -10.86 25.23
N LEU A 128 -2.97 -11.48 24.04
CA LEU A 128 -1.78 -11.66 23.19
C LEU A 128 -1.22 -10.31 22.72
N ALA A 129 -2.07 -9.35 22.35
CA ALA A 129 -1.63 -8.02 21.96
C ALA A 129 -0.97 -7.26 23.11
N LYS A 130 -1.53 -7.37 24.33
CA LYS A 130 -0.92 -6.78 25.55
C LYS A 130 0.40 -7.48 25.92
N LEU A 131 0.46 -8.80 25.81
CA LEU A 131 1.69 -9.56 26.01
C LEU A 131 2.75 -9.11 24.99
N GLN A 132 2.38 -8.99 23.73
CA GLN A 132 3.25 -8.49 22.67
C GLN A 132 3.78 -7.09 22.99
N ALA A 133 2.92 -6.16 23.43
CA ALA A 133 3.37 -4.82 23.80
C ALA A 133 4.38 -4.82 24.94
N LYS A 134 4.16 -5.68 25.97
CA LYS A 134 5.12 -5.85 27.07
C LYS A 134 6.43 -6.46 26.59
N LEU A 135 6.37 -7.49 25.73
CA LEU A 135 7.56 -8.11 25.15
C LEU A 135 8.33 -7.12 24.27
N ASP A 136 7.63 -6.29 23.50
CA ASP A 136 8.25 -5.24 22.67
C ASP A 136 8.99 -4.19 23.51
N THR A 137 8.62 -3.99 24.79
CA THR A 137 9.34 -3.08 25.71
C THR A 137 10.54 -3.73 26.39
N VAL A 138 10.52 -5.04 26.56
CA VAL A 138 11.54 -5.82 27.29
C VAL A 138 12.53 -6.51 26.34
N LEU A 139 12.02 -7.05 25.24
CA LEU A 139 12.84 -7.64 24.20
C LEU A 139 13.36 -6.53 23.30
N ASP A 140 14.66 -6.45 23.29
CA ASP A 140 15.56 -5.57 22.58
C ASP A 140 15.01 -4.86 21.32
N PRO A 141 15.40 -3.59 21.12
CA PRO A 141 15.28 -2.84 19.87
C PRO A 141 15.68 -3.60 18.59
N THR A 142 16.52 -4.64 18.67
CA THR A 142 16.93 -5.46 17.52
C THR A 142 15.77 -6.21 16.89
N ILE A 143 14.83 -6.75 17.65
CA ILE A 143 13.64 -7.43 17.10
C ILE A 143 12.69 -6.42 16.47
N ARG A 144 12.58 -5.23 17.02
CA ARG A 144 11.81 -4.12 16.43
C ARG A 144 12.41 -3.67 15.09
N ARG A 145 13.72 -3.70 14.94
CA ARG A 145 14.46 -3.29 13.74
C ARG A 145 14.57 -4.38 12.69
N SER A 146 14.47 -5.65 13.05
CA SER A 146 14.67 -6.75 12.09
C SER A 146 13.60 -6.79 11.00
N ARG A 147 12.32 -6.57 11.33
CA ARG A 147 11.24 -6.60 10.34
C ARG A 147 11.20 -5.40 9.42
N PRO A 148 11.32 -4.15 9.88
CA PRO A 148 11.49 -3.00 9.02
C PRO A 148 12.66 -3.16 8.05
N ARG A 149 13.79 -3.65 8.52
CA ARG A 149 14.96 -3.94 7.68
C ARG A 149 14.68 -5.03 6.63
N ASN A 150 13.98 -6.09 7.00
CA ASN A 150 13.62 -7.15 6.06
C ASN A 150 12.64 -6.65 5.00
N VAL A 151 11.64 -5.84 5.39
CA VAL A 151 10.72 -5.21 4.44
C VAL A 151 11.46 -4.27 3.49
N ALA A 152 12.32 -3.42 4.02
CA ALA A 152 13.16 -2.54 3.21
C ALA A 152 14.07 -3.33 2.25
N ALA A 153 14.71 -4.41 2.72
CA ALA A 153 15.54 -5.28 1.89
C ALA A 153 14.75 -5.98 0.78
N ASP A 154 13.55 -6.51 1.09
CA ASP A 154 12.68 -7.12 0.10
C ASP A 154 12.23 -6.11 -0.97
N LEU A 155 11.85 -4.90 -0.56
CA LEU A 155 11.47 -3.81 -1.47
C LEU A 155 12.67 -3.37 -2.31
N GLN A 156 13.85 -3.21 -1.71
CA GLN A 156 15.08 -2.86 -2.42
C GLN A 156 15.45 -3.91 -3.46
N ALA A 157 15.35 -5.20 -3.11
CA ALA A 157 15.60 -6.29 -4.03
C ALA A 157 14.60 -6.29 -5.20
N LEU A 158 13.30 -6.07 -4.92
CA LEU A 158 12.26 -5.96 -5.95
C LEU A 158 12.54 -4.77 -6.89
N ILE A 159 12.83 -3.60 -6.34
CA ILE A 159 13.19 -2.40 -7.11
C ILE A 159 14.44 -2.67 -7.96
N GLY A 160 15.45 -3.33 -7.38
CA GLY A 160 16.66 -3.71 -8.10
C GLY A 160 16.40 -4.61 -9.30
N GLN A 161 15.42 -5.54 -9.21
CA GLN A 161 15.00 -6.36 -10.36
C GLN A 161 14.26 -5.52 -11.41
N LEU A 162 13.33 -4.66 -10.98
CA LEU A 162 12.61 -3.76 -11.88
C LEU A 162 13.55 -2.86 -12.68
N GLN A 163 14.57 -2.31 -12.03
CA GLN A 163 15.56 -1.44 -12.69
C GLN A 163 16.43 -2.16 -13.73
N LYS A 164 16.52 -3.49 -13.66
CA LYS A 164 17.26 -4.29 -14.67
C LYS A 164 16.43 -4.57 -15.93
N VAL A 165 15.11 -4.57 -15.83
CA VAL A 165 14.24 -5.03 -16.93
C VAL A 165 13.46 -3.92 -17.63
N GLY A 166 13.51 -2.68 -17.20
CA GLY A 166 12.76 -1.61 -17.86
C GLY A 166 12.82 -0.26 -17.15
N SER A 167 13.41 -0.18 -15.97
CA SER A 167 13.54 1.05 -15.17
C SER A 167 12.23 1.84 -15.03
N PRO A 168 11.12 1.22 -14.62
CA PRO A 168 9.85 1.92 -14.46
C PRO A 168 9.93 2.99 -13.39
N LEU A 169 8.99 3.94 -13.41
CA LEU A 169 8.74 4.81 -12.27
C LEU A 169 8.18 3.97 -11.11
N VAL A 170 8.80 4.03 -9.95
CA VAL A 170 8.39 3.26 -8.77
C VAL A 170 8.02 4.19 -7.64
N PHE A 171 6.80 4.04 -7.11
CA PHE A 171 6.36 4.67 -5.88
C PHE A 171 6.33 3.65 -4.75
N VAL A 172 6.97 3.98 -3.62
CA VAL A 172 6.89 3.20 -2.39
C VAL A 172 6.14 4.03 -1.35
N PHE A 173 5.06 3.48 -0.80
CA PHE A 173 4.18 4.22 0.10
C PHE A 173 4.69 4.24 1.53
N GLU A 174 4.56 5.40 2.15
CA GLU A 174 4.56 5.58 3.58
C GLU A 174 3.28 4.99 4.19
N LEU A 175 3.39 4.39 5.37
CA LEU A 175 2.28 3.78 6.10
C LEU A 175 1.62 4.78 7.04
N LEU A 176 0.29 4.73 7.15
CA LEU A 176 -0.43 5.48 8.16
C LEU A 176 -0.53 4.69 9.47
N PRO A 177 -0.43 5.36 10.62
CA PRO A 177 -0.70 4.74 11.91
C PRO A 177 -2.18 4.29 12.00
N PRO A 178 -2.51 3.33 12.88
CA PRO A 178 -3.89 2.91 13.08
C PRO A 178 -4.72 4.04 13.68
N ALA A 179 -5.99 4.14 13.28
CA ALA A 179 -6.94 5.08 13.90
C ALA A 179 -6.97 4.92 15.42
N THR A 180 -7.20 6.03 16.13
CA THR A 180 -7.09 6.14 17.59
C THR A 180 -7.88 5.07 18.33
N ARG A 181 -9.12 4.78 17.88
CA ARG A 181 -9.99 3.74 18.45
C ARG A 181 -9.43 2.32 18.38
N TYR A 182 -8.45 2.06 17.49
CA TYR A 182 -7.83 0.75 17.31
C TYR A 182 -6.46 0.62 17.97
N ARG A 183 -5.89 1.71 18.51
CA ARG A 183 -4.59 1.67 19.20
C ARG A 183 -4.57 0.67 20.35
N SER A 184 -5.68 0.54 21.10
CA SER A 184 -5.79 -0.44 22.17
C SER A 184 -5.79 -1.90 21.68
N TRP A 185 -6.17 -2.15 20.42
CA TRP A 185 -6.16 -3.47 19.81
C TRP A 185 -4.79 -3.88 19.28
N PHE A 186 -3.98 -2.86 18.93
CA PHE A 186 -2.66 -3.03 18.34
C PHE A 186 -1.63 -2.18 19.10
N PRO A 187 -1.39 -2.50 20.41
CA PRO A 187 -0.45 -1.74 21.22
C PRO A 187 0.92 -1.68 20.56
N GLY A 188 1.58 -0.52 20.59
CA GLY A 188 2.89 -0.30 19.99
C GLY A 188 2.92 -0.31 18.45
N MET A 189 1.75 -0.38 17.77
CA MET A 189 1.73 -0.38 16.30
C MET A 189 2.12 0.97 15.71
N THR A 190 1.74 2.07 16.35
CA THR A 190 2.11 3.43 15.91
C THR A 190 3.63 3.58 15.85
N GLU A 191 4.31 3.16 16.88
CA GLU A 191 5.77 3.22 17.00
C GLU A 191 6.45 2.27 15.99
N ARG A 192 5.86 1.09 15.77
CA ARG A 192 6.38 0.15 14.76
C ARG A 192 6.19 0.68 13.34
N ILE A 193 5.11 1.40 13.06
CA ILE A 193 4.89 2.05 11.77
C ILE A 193 5.90 3.18 11.58
N ALA A 194 6.17 4.00 12.59
CA ALA A 194 7.20 5.04 12.50
C ALA A 194 8.56 4.45 12.11
N VAL A 195 9.02 3.40 12.83
CA VAL A 195 10.28 2.70 12.49
C VAL A 195 10.25 2.05 11.10
N MET A 196 9.08 1.57 10.65
CA MET A 196 8.91 1.03 9.30
C MET A 196 9.05 2.12 8.23
N ASN A 197 8.41 3.27 8.45
CA ASN A 197 8.48 4.41 7.54
C ASN A 197 9.92 4.95 7.45
N ASP A 198 10.63 5.04 8.57
CA ASP A 198 12.03 5.44 8.58
C ASP A 198 12.88 4.47 7.74
N ALA A 199 12.68 3.15 7.91
CA ALA A 199 13.43 2.15 7.15
C ALA A 199 13.09 2.19 5.63
N ILE A 200 11.83 2.43 5.27
CA ILE A 200 11.40 2.59 3.87
C ILE A 200 12.00 3.87 3.28
N ALA A 201 11.95 4.99 4.01
CA ALA A 201 12.50 6.26 3.55
C ALA A 201 14.03 6.18 3.36
N GLU A 202 14.74 5.57 4.31
CA GLU A 202 16.17 5.31 4.21
C GLU A 202 16.50 4.43 3.00
N MET A 203 15.74 3.35 2.79
CA MET A 203 15.91 2.47 1.64
C MET A 203 15.72 3.22 0.32
N VAL A 204 14.67 4.03 0.19
CA VAL A 204 14.43 4.83 -1.03
C VAL A 204 15.57 5.82 -1.26
N ALA A 205 16.06 6.48 -0.21
CA ALA A 205 17.21 7.38 -0.29
C ALA A 205 18.50 6.64 -0.71
N GLN A 206 18.73 5.42 -0.21
CA GLN A 206 19.89 4.60 -0.58
C GLN A 206 19.83 4.07 -2.01
N VAL A 207 18.64 3.84 -2.56
CA VAL A 207 18.48 3.45 -3.98
C VAL A 207 18.94 4.57 -4.90
N ASP A 208 18.80 5.82 -4.49
CA ASP A 208 19.28 7.04 -5.16
C ASP A 208 19.01 7.05 -6.69
N ARG A 209 17.74 6.83 -7.05
CA ARG A 209 17.30 6.81 -8.44
C ARG A 209 16.15 7.81 -8.63
N PRO A 210 16.18 8.69 -9.65
CA PRO A 210 15.14 9.71 -9.86
C PRO A 210 13.76 9.12 -10.21
N ASN A 211 13.73 7.87 -10.67
CA ASN A 211 12.52 7.11 -10.96
C ASN A 211 12.06 6.21 -9.80
N VAL A 212 12.64 6.33 -8.60
CA VAL A 212 12.18 5.66 -7.38
C VAL A 212 11.85 6.72 -6.33
N ARG A 213 10.58 6.78 -5.93
CA ARG A 213 10.06 7.86 -5.09
C ARG A 213 9.35 7.32 -3.85
N LEU A 214 9.56 7.97 -2.73
CA LEU A 214 8.73 7.78 -1.53
C LEU A 214 7.44 8.57 -1.70
N PHE A 215 6.29 7.90 -1.60
CA PHE A 215 4.99 8.55 -1.60
C PHE A 215 4.54 8.82 -0.15
N ARG A 216 4.53 10.08 0.24
CA ARG A 216 4.27 10.53 1.61
C ARG A 216 2.77 10.65 1.87
N THR A 217 2.14 9.54 2.23
CA THR A 217 0.69 9.48 2.53
C THR A 217 0.32 10.38 3.72
N GLY A 218 1.22 10.54 4.69
CA GLY A 218 1.01 11.42 5.86
C GLY A 218 0.84 12.89 5.49
N GLU A 219 1.52 13.38 4.46
CA GLU A 219 1.36 14.75 3.97
C GLU A 219 -0.04 15.00 3.43
N LEU A 220 -0.64 14.00 2.73
CA LEU A 220 -2.01 14.10 2.25
C LEU A 220 -3.03 14.09 3.39
N VAL A 221 -2.78 13.31 4.45
CA VAL A 221 -3.62 13.34 5.66
C VAL A 221 -3.56 14.71 6.31
N THR A 222 -2.39 15.30 6.43
CA THR A 222 -2.24 16.67 6.95
C THR A 222 -2.98 17.68 6.10
N LYS A 223 -2.87 17.57 4.78
CA LYS A 223 -3.46 18.54 3.84
C LYS A 223 -4.97 18.42 3.69
N TYR A 224 -5.52 17.22 3.65
CA TYR A 224 -6.91 16.97 3.26
C TYR A 224 -7.79 16.42 4.39
N CYS A 225 -7.20 16.03 5.51
CA CYS A 225 -7.89 15.52 6.68
C CYS A 225 -7.47 16.28 7.96
N ASP A 226 -6.89 17.47 7.85
CA ASP A 226 -6.42 18.29 8.99
C ASP A 226 -5.50 17.53 9.97
N GLY A 227 -4.76 16.54 9.47
CA GLY A 227 -3.93 15.64 10.27
C GLY A 227 -4.73 14.55 11.01
N ASP A 228 -6.04 14.49 10.84
CA ASP A 228 -6.90 13.50 11.51
C ASP A 228 -6.80 12.13 10.82
N VAL A 229 -6.03 11.22 11.42
CA VAL A 229 -5.90 9.83 10.97
C VAL A 229 -7.21 9.06 11.08
N ASP A 230 -8.08 9.39 12.05
CA ASP A 230 -9.37 8.72 12.21
C ASP A 230 -10.34 9.07 11.08
N ALA A 231 -10.27 10.28 10.54
CA ALA A 231 -10.97 10.69 9.33
C ALA A 231 -10.36 10.04 8.07
N ALA A 232 -9.03 9.97 8.01
CA ALA A 232 -8.29 9.39 6.91
C ALA A 232 -8.50 7.87 6.79
N THR A 233 -8.59 7.15 7.93
CA THR A 233 -8.77 5.69 8.01
C THR A 233 -9.90 5.31 8.96
N PRO A 234 -11.19 5.59 8.61
CA PRO A 234 -12.32 5.45 9.54
C PRO A 234 -12.53 4.04 10.12
N ASP A 235 -12.08 2.98 9.47
CA ASP A 235 -12.12 1.61 10.00
C ASP A 235 -10.81 1.19 10.69
N GLY A 236 -9.84 2.09 10.75
CA GLY A 236 -8.57 1.93 11.43
C GLY A 236 -7.38 1.61 10.52
N PHE A 237 -7.58 1.21 9.30
CA PHE A 237 -6.50 0.78 8.38
C PHE A 237 -6.73 1.15 6.92
N HIS A 238 -7.97 1.09 6.45
CA HIS A 238 -8.28 1.35 5.05
C HIS A 238 -8.58 2.83 4.86
N TYR A 239 -8.09 3.35 3.75
CA TYR A 239 -8.26 4.76 3.40
C TYR A 239 -9.73 5.13 3.22
N SER A 240 -10.09 6.34 3.63
CA SER A 240 -11.40 6.91 3.32
C SER A 240 -11.55 7.13 1.81
N PRO A 241 -12.78 7.22 1.28
CA PRO A 241 -13.01 7.55 -0.13
C PRO A 241 -12.33 8.85 -0.56
N GLN A 242 -12.31 9.86 0.33
CA GLN A 242 -11.63 11.12 0.10
C GLN A 242 -10.12 10.91 -0.04
N LEU A 243 -9.49 10.23 0.91
CA LEU A 243 -8.04 10.00 0.86
C LEU A 243 -7.65 9.15 -0.36
N HIS A 244 -8.45 8.14 -0.73
CA HIS A 244 -8.22 7.41 -1.99
C HIS A 244 -8.21 8.33 -3.21
N ARG A 245 -9.15 9.28 -3.29
CA ARG A 245 -9.21 10.24 -4.39
C ARG A 245 -7.96 11.11 -4.43
N GLU A 246 -7.58 11.70 -3.30
CA GLU A 246 -6.42 12.60 -3.22
C GLU A 246 -5.10 11.88 -3.54
N ILE A 247 -4.93 10.63 -3.06
CA ILE A 247 -3.81 9.77 -3.44
C ILE A 247 -3.78 9.57 -4.96
N GLY A 248 -4.92 9.23 -5.56
CA GLY A 248 -5.01 8.98 -7.00
C GLY A 248 -4.70 10.22 -7.82
N THR A 249 -5.23 11.38 -7.45
CA THR A 249 -4.98 12.66 -8.12
C THR A 249 -3.50 13.06 -8.02
N GLN A 250 -2.89 12.92 -6.84
CA GLN A 250 -1.47 13.21 -6.65
C GLN A 250 -0.58 12.30 -7.50
N LEU A 251 -0.84 10.97 -7.47
CA LEU A 251 -0.09 10.02 -8.28
C LEU A 251 -0.26 10.27 -9.78
N ALA A 252 -1.50 10.54 -10.24
CA ALA A 252 -1.76 10.82 -11.65
C ALA A 252 -0.95 12.03 -12.14
N ARG A 253 -0.87 13.10 -11.33
CA ARG A 253 -0.04 14.27 -11.65
C ARG A 253 1.43 13.90 -11.77
N GLU A 254 1.99 13.19 -10.80
CA GLU A 254 3.41 12.81 -10.81
C GLU A 254 3.75 11.82 -11.94
N ILE A 255 2.81 10.92 -12.27
CA ILE A 255 2.93 10.02 -13.41
C ILE A 255 2.91 10.79 -14.72
N ALA A 256 2.01 11.77 -14.87
CA ALA A 256 1.92 12.62 -16.07
C ALA A 256 3.22 13.40 -16.28
N GLU A 257 3.72 14.08 -15.24
CA GLU A 257 4.98 14.80 -15.27
C GLU A 257 6.17 13.91 -15.67
N TRP A 258 6.23 12.71 -15.09
CA TRP A 258 7.28 11.74 -15.45
C TRP A 258 7.11 11.24 -16.90
N ALA A 259 5.89 10.92 -17.34
CA ALA A 259 5.63 10.43 -18.68
C ALA A 259 6.04 11.45 -19.76
N ASP A 260 5.96 12.77 -19.47
CA ASP A 260 6.44 13.82 -20.37
C ASP A 260 7.96 13.79 -20.58
N THR A 261 8.70 13.17 -19.67
CA THR A 261 10.13 12.97 -19.82
C THR A 261 10.47 11.73 -20.65
N GLN A 262 9.47 10.83 -20.88
CA GLN A 262 9.67 9.56 -21.58
C GLN A 262 9.28 9.69 -23.07
N PRO A 263 10.23 9.55 -24.03
CA PRO A 263 9.92 9.76 -25.46
C PRO A 263 8.79 8.89 -26.00
N HIS A 264 8.67 7.65 -25.51
CA HIS A 264 7.68 6.66 -25.99
C HIS A 264 6.28 6.85 -25.40
N LEU A 265 6.14 7.67 -24.34
CA LEU A 265 4.86 7.94 -23.66
C LEU A 265 4.33 9.37 -23.94
N ARG A 266 5.09 10.19 -24.66
CA ARG A 266 4.64 11.54 -25.02
C ARG A 266 3.43 11.48 -25.92
N PRO A 267 2.41 12.32 -25.69
CA PRO A 267 1.32 12.51 -26.64
C PRO A 267 1.90 12.88 -28.02
N ALA A 268 1.32 12.37 -29.09
CA ALA A 268 1.68 12.81 -30.42
C ALA A 268 1.45 14.34 -30.51
N ALA A 269 2.41 15.07 -31.07
CA ALA A 269 2.21 16.50 -31.33
C ALA A 269 0.93 16.67 -32.20
N PRO A 270 0.08 17.67 -31.89
CA PRO A 270 -1.06 17.96 -32.75
C PRO A 270 -0.56 18.21 -34.18
N PRO A 271 -1.30 17.77 -35.21
CA PRO A 271 -0.94 18.05 -36.58
C PRO A 271 -0.74 19.55 -36.71
N GLN A 272 0.42 19.96 -37.23
CA GLN A 272 0.67 21.32 -37.61
C GLN A 272 -0.15 21.58 -38.88
N ASP A 273 -1.23 22.35 -38.77
CA ASP A 273 -2.04 22.83 -39.90
C ASP A 273 -1.24 23.79 -40.81
#